data_44e8a51fccbd09404eaa0c557e17e58e
#
_entry.id   44e8a51fccbd09404eaa0c557e17e58e
#
_cell.length_a   1.000
_cell.length_b   1.000
_cell.length_c   1.000
_cell.angle_alpha   90.00
_cell.angle_beta   90.00
_cell.angle_gamma   90.00
#
_symmetry.space_group_name_H-M   'P 1'
#
loop_
_entity.id
_entity.type
_entity.pdbx_description
1 polymer ?
#
loop_
_entity_poly.entity_id
_entity_poly.type
_entity_poly.pdbx_seq_one_letter_code
_entity_poly.pdbx_strand_id
1 'polypeptide(L)'
;VRTIYPKLVNSRQLTPLFSLDASAQEIIWIAGPVLTAFLAIQISPPVAITVAGAFLIVGGLWFVTAPELGTVRIPPSKKRLGTVLRHRSVVLATVTGFLLIGAAGALEVSVVSVFGEEGPQAGIILSLWAIASLIGGLSLGGIAIGPWALAGRMSVVALGLFLALGSTDFWWLVATLAIAGLGIAPALTVMFAIVSATVKFSETAEAYGWVGSGQLIGAALGSAVAGFAVDAFGSFGGFVTGFAIAFLGALVATILRGFQPD
;
A
#
# COMPACT_ATOMS: atom_id res chain seq x y z
N VAL A 1 4.91 -14.69 -0.99
CA VAL A 1 4.09 -15.05 0.17
C VAL A 1 2.62 -15.12 -0.21
N ARG A 2 1.96 -14.05 -0.66
CA ARG A 2 0.51 -13.97 -0.97
C ARG A 2 -0.01 -15.05 -1.92
N THR A 3 0.82 -15.52 -2.82
CA THR A 3 0.50 -16.59 -3.78
C THR A 3 0.04 -17.89 -3.11
N ILE A 4 0.57 -18.20 -1.93
CA ILE A 4 0.27 -19.46 -1.23
C ILE A 4 -0.95 -19.35 -0.30
N TYR A 5 -1.42 -18.16 0.05
CA TYR A 5 -2.53 -17.95 0.99
C TYR A 5 -3.78 -18.76 0.65
N PRO A 6 -4.25 -18.86 -0.62
CA PRO A 6 -5.42 -19.66 -0.97
C PRO A 6 -5.25 -21.17 -0.73
N LYS A 7 -4.03 -21.63 -0.46
CA LYS A 7 -3.73 -23.04 -0.14
C LYS A 7 -3.53 -23.28 1.35
N LEU A 8 -3.32 -22.23 2.14
CA LEU A 8 -3.08 -22.32 3.57
C LEU A 8 -4.36 -22.18 4.39
N VAL A 9 -5.36 -21.47 3.87
CA VAL A 9 -6.61 -21.17 4.60
C VAL A 9 -7.83 -21.43 3.73
N ASN A 10 -9.00 -21.55 4.37
CA ASN A 10 -10.27 -21.68 3.65
C ASN A 10 -10.74 -20.32 3.08
N SER A 11 -11.74 -20.37 2.17
CA SER A 11 -12.23 -19.15 1.49
C SER A 11 -12.76 -18.06 2.44
N ARG A 12 -13.32 -18.45 3.60
CA ARG A 12 -13.82 -17.50 4.60
C ARG A 12 -12.69 -16.76 5.33
N GLN A 13 -11.52 -17.38 5.44
CA GLN A 13 -10.35 -16.84 6.13
C GLN A 13 -9.42 -16.06 5.20
N LEU A 14 -9.62 -16.13 3.88
CA LEU A 14 -8.71 -15.55 2.91
C LEU A 14 -8.71 -14.03 2.94
N THR A 15 -9.88 -13.38 3.00
CA THR A 15 -9.98 -11.92 3.12
C THR A 15 -9.39 -11.41 4.44
N PRO A 16 -9.71 -11.98 5.62
CA PRO A 16 -9.03 -11.66 6.86
C PRO A 16 -7.50 -11.83 6.80
N LEU A 17 -7.00 -12.85 6.12
CA LEU A 17 -5.56 -13.06 5.96
C LEU A 17 -4.91 -11.97 5.09
N PHE A 18 -5.53 -11.55 3.98
CA PHE A 18 -5.06 -10.41 3.20
C PHE A 18 -5.10 -9.10 3.98
N SER A 19 -6.12 -8.92 4.82
CA SER A 19 -6.21 -7.77 5.71
C SER A 19 -5.08 -7.76 6.73
N LEU A 20 -4.81 -8.89 7.36
CA LEU A 20 -3.69 -9.04 8.30
C LEU A 20 -2.35 -8.76 7.61
N ASP A 21 -2.14 -9.29 6.39
CA ASP A 21 -0.94 -9.05 5.61
C ASP A 21 -0.77 -7.56 5.24
N ALA A 22 -1.85 -6.91 4.78
CA ALA A 22 -1.83 -5.48 4.48
C ALA A 22 -1.54 -4.65 5.74
N SER A 23 -2.18 -4.99 6.87
CA SER A 23 -1.95 -4.33 8.14
C SER A 23 -0.54 -4.55 8.70
N ALA A 24 0.03 -5.75 8.52
CA ALA A 24 1.40 -6.03 8.93
C ALA A 24 2.43 -5.20 8.15
N GLN A 25 2.14 -4.86 6.88
CA GLN A 25 2.99 -3.96 6.11
C GLN A 25 3.07 -2.56 6.74
N GLU A 26 1.98 -2.06 7.34
CA GLU A 26 1.99 -0.75 8.02
C GLU A 26 2.98 -0.75 9.20
N ILE A 27 3.08 -1.86 9.92
CA ILE A 27 4.08 -2.01 10.99
C ILE A 27 5.51 -1.89 10.43
N ILE A 28 5.76 -2.48 9.25
CA ILE A 28 7.06 -2.39 8.59
C ILE A 28 7.35 -0.96 8.16
N TRP A 29 6.36 -0.24 7.62
CA TRP A 29 6.50 1.17 7.22
C TRP A 29 6.74 2.10 8.40
N ILE A 30 6.20 1.80 9.59
CA ILE A 30 6.45 2.57 10.81
C ILE A 30 7.80 2.21 11.42
N ALA A 31 8.02 0.92 11.68
CA ALA A 31 9.18 0.45 12.43
C ALA A 31 10.48 0.50 11.62
N GLY A 32 10.41 0.29 10.31
CA GLY A 32 11.57 0.26 9.42
C GLY A 32 12.35 1.57 9.42
N PRO A 33 11.76 2.70 9.04
CA PRO A 33 12.43 4.00 9.06
C PRO A 33 12.93 4.39 10.46
N VAL A 34 12.12 4.18 11.50
CA VAL A 34 12.49 4.50 12.89
C VAL A 34 13.72 3.71 13.34
N LEU A 35 13.73 2.40 13.10
CA LEU A 35 14.86 1.55 13.45
C LEU A 35 16.11 1.93 12.63
N THR A 36 15.95 2.16 11.34
CA THR A 36 17.05 2.52 10.45
C THR A 36 17.66 3.87 10.84
N ALA A 37 16.83 4.89 11.10
CA ALA A 37 17.29 6.20 11.55
C ALA A 37 17.99 6.12 12.92
N PHE A 38 17.39 5.39 13.87
CA PHE A 38 18.00 5.17 15.19
C PHE A 38 19.39 4.53 15.08
N LEU A 39 19.52 3.45 14.32
CA LEU A 39 20.81 2.77 14.15
C LEU A 39 21.83 3.63 13.42
N ALA A 40 21.40 4.38 12.40
CA ALA A 40 22.29 5.23 11.61
C ALA A 40 22.84 6.40 12.44
N ILE A 41 22.01 7.01 13.29
CA ILE A 41 22.37 8.18 14.11
C ILE A 41 23.12 7.76 15.37
N GLN A 42 22.63 6.75 16.09
CA GLN A 42 23.18 6.36 17.40
C GLN A 42 24.40 5.45 17.29
N ILE A 43 24.54 4.72 16.20
CA ILE A 43 25.66 3.79 16.02
C ILE A 43 26.48 4.17 14.76
N SER A 44 25.98 3.83 13.58
CA SER A 44 26.56 4.27 12.29
C SER A 44 25.68 3.83 11.10
N PRO A 45 25.74 4.53 9.95
CA PRO A 45 25.03 4.14 8.74
C PRO A 45 25.38 2.71 8.24
N PRO A 46 26.65 2.25 8.27
CA PRO A 46 26.99 0.87 7.90
C PRO A 46 26.29 -0.18 8.77
N VAL A 47 26.13 0.08 10.08
CA VAL A 47 25.41 -0.83 10.99
C VAL A 47 23.93 -0.89 10.62
N ALA A 48 23.29 0.25 10.32
CA ALA A 48 21.90 0.29 9.89
C ALA A 48 21.67 -0.56 8.62
N ILE A 49 22.54 -0.43 7.61
CA ILE A 49 22.49 -1.21 6.36
C ILE A 49 22.71 -2.70 6.66
N THR A 50 23.67 -3.03 7.51
CA THR A 50 23.97 -4.42 7.88
C THR A 50 22.80 -5.09 8.58
N VAL A 51 22.17 -4.38 9.52
CA VAL A 51 20.98 -4.86 10.23
C VAL A 51 19.80 -5.05 9.27
N ALA A 52 19.55 -4.09 8.38
CA ALA A 52 18.51 -4.23 7.36
C ALA A 52 18.77 -5.44 6.44
N GLY A 53 20.00 -5.63 6.00
CA GLY A 53 20.42 -6.80 5.23
C GLY A 53 20.25 -8.12 6.00
N ALA A 54 20.57 -8.12 7.30
CA ALA A 54 20.36 -9.29 8.16
C ALA A 54 18.87 -9.65 8.29
N PHE A 55 17.99 -8.68 8.49
CA PHE A 55 16.53 -8.91 8.49
C PHE A 55 16.04 -9.52 7.18
N LEU A 56 16.53 -9.01 6.04
CA LEU A 56 16.17 -9.53 4.73
C LEU A 56 16.64 -10.99 4.55
N ILE A 57 17.90 -11.29 4.90
CA ILE A 57 18.48 -12.63 4.75
C ILE A 57 17.82 -13.62 5.73
N VAL A 58 17.74 -13.27 7.01
CA VAL A 58 17.15 -14.15 8.04
C VAL A 58 15.67 -14.39 7.76
N GLY A 59 14.92 -13.33 7.48
CA GLY A 59 13.49 -13.44 7.14
C GLY A 59 13.27 -14.25 5.84
N GLY A 60 14.11 -14.03 4.82
CA GLY A 60 14.09 -14.78 3.57
C GLY A 60 14.40 -16.26 3.78
N LEU A 61 15.44 -16.59 4.55
CA LEU A 61 15.80 -17.97 4.88
C LEU A 61 14.69 -18.64 5.70
N TRP A 62 14.17 -17.97 6.71
CA TRP A 62 13.05 -18.48 7.51
C TRP A 62 11.83 -18.78 6.64
N PHE A 63 11.50 -17.86 5.73
CA PHE A 63 10.40 -18.08 4.79
C PHE A 63 10.66 -19.31 3.88
N VAL A 64 11.84 -19.43 3.27
CA VAL A 64 12.16 -20.53 2.33
C VAL A 64 12.22 -21.89 3.04
N THR A 65 12.60 -21.91 4.32
CA THR A 65 12.67 -23.15 5.12
C THR A 65 11.36 -23.49 5.83
N ALA A 66 10.32 -22.66 5.70
CA ALA A 66 9.02 -22.92 6.32
C ALA A 66 8.38 -24.22 5.80
N PRO A 67 7.95 -25.15 6.68
CA PRO A 67 7.42 -26.46 6.28
C PRO A 67 6.20 -26.35 5.34
N GLU A 68 5.42 -25.28 5.50
CA GLU A 68 4.22 -24.99 4.70
C GLU A 68 4.54 -24.82 3.22
N LEU A 69 5.72 -24.27 2.88
CA LEU A 69 6.16 -24.12 1.50
C LEU A 69 6.41 -25.46 0.81
N GLY A 70 6.90 -26.46 1.55
CA GLY A 70 7.11 -27.81 1.03
C GLY A 70 5.82 -28.53 0.62
N THR A 71 4.68 -28.13 1.18
CA THR A 71 3.36 -28.70 0.89
C THR A 71 2.67 -28.05 -0.30
N VAL A 72 3.09 -26.84 -0.68
CA VAL A 72 2.43 -26.07 -1.77
C VAL A 72 3.27 -26.15 -3.04
N ARG A 73 2.77 -26.89 -4.03
CA ARG A 73 3.35 -26.90 -5.38
C ARG A 73 2.62 -25.88 -6.24
N ILE A 74 3.34 -24.86 -6.70
CA ILE A 74 2.84 -23.90 -7.68
C ILE A 74 3.11 -24.48 -9.07
N PRO A 75 2.08 -24.86 -9.86
CA PRO A 75 2.30 -25.38 -11.20
C PRO A 75 2.96 -24.30 -12.06
N PRO A 76 3.94 -24.62 -12.92
CA PRO A 76 4.53 -23.68 -13.83
C PRO A 76 3.46 -23.11 -14.78
N SER A 77 3.43 -21.80 -14.97
CA SER A 77 2.57 -21.18 -15.97
C SER A 77 3.13 -21.52 -17.36
N LYS A 78 2.27 -22.05 -18.23
CA LYS A 78 2.60 -22.29 -19.66
C LYS A 78 2.37 -21.06 -20.52
N LYS A 79 1.86 -19.98 -19.95
CA LYS A 79 1.53 -18.74 -20.67
C LYS A 79 2.75 -17.81 -20.74
N ARG A 80 2.78 -16.94 -21.77
CA ARG A 80 3.79 -15.90 -21.90
C ARG A 80 3.60 -14.84 -20.80
N LEU A 81 4.69 -14.26 -20.33
CA LEU A 81 4.69 -13.14 -19.40
C LEU A 81 3.81 -12.01 -19.92
N GLY A 82 3.05 -11.36 -19.03
CA GLY A 82 2.09 -10.30 -19.37
C GLY A 82 0.71 -10.80 -19.78
N THR A 83 0.53 -12.10 -20.01
CA THR A 83 -0.81 -12.65 -20.38
C THR A 83 -1.84 -12.42 -19.26
N VAL A 84 -1.40 -12.36 -18.02
CA VAL A 84 -2.25 -12.12 -16.84
C VAL A 84 -2.88 -10.72 -16.85
N LEU A 85 -2.29 -9.75 -17.53
CA LEU A 85 -2.86 -8.40 -17.75
C LEU A 85 -4.08 -8.39 -18.68
N ARG A 86 -4.44 -9.51 -19.31
CA ARG A 86 -5.72 -9.66 -20.01
C ARG A 86 -6.90 -9.83 -19.04
N HIS A 87 -6.64 -10.20 -17.80
CA HIS A 87 -7.66 -10.23 -16.76
C HIS A 87 -7.96 -8.81 -16.30
N ARG A 88 -9.18 -8.34 -16.55
CA ARG A 88 -9.64 -6.99 -16.21
C ARG A 88 -9.44 -6.66 -14.73
N SER A 89 -9.64 -7.65 -13.87
CA SER A 89 -9.44 -7.53 -12.41
C SER A 89 -7.98 -7.29 -12.03
N VAL A 90 -7.01 -7.90 -12.73
CA VAL A 90 -5.58 -7.68 -12.50
C VAL A 90 -5.18 -6.27 -12.95
N VAL A 91 -5.70 -5.82 -14.10
CA VAL A 91 -5.47 -4.43 -14.57
C VAL A 91 -6.05 -3.44 -13.56
N LEU A 92 -7.28 -3.66 -13.09
CA LEU A 92 -7.90 -2.82 -12.06
C LEU A 92 -7.02 -2.75 -10.81
N ALA A 93 -6.61 -3.89 -10.25
CA ALA A 93 -5.79 -3.94 -9.04
C ALA A 93 -4.41 -3.29 -9.25
N THR A 94 -3.79 -3.44 -10.43
CA THR A 94 -2.50 -2.83 -10.76
C THR A 94 -2.61 -1.32 -10.88
N VAL A 95 -3.62 -0.82 -11.61
CA VAL A 95 -3.82 0.62 -11.81
C VAL A 95 -4.23 1.32 -10.51
N THR A 96 -5.18 0.73 -9.78
CA THR A 96 -5.59 1.31 -8.49
C THR A 96 -4.48 1.21 -7.44
N GLY A 97 -3.68 0.15 -7.44
CA GLY A 97 -2.50 0.02 -6.59
C GLY A 97 -1.42 1.06 -6.91
N PHE A 98 -1.16 1.30 -8.20
CA PHE A 98 -0.29 2.38 -8.67
C PHE A 98 -0.76 3.74 -8.17
N LEU A 99 -2.04 4.06 -8.31
CA LEU A 99 -2.60 5.34 -7.89
C LEU A 99 -2.65 5.48 -6.36
N LEU A 100 -3.01 4.41 -5.62
CA LEU A 100 -3.05 4.43 -4.16
C LEU A 100 -1.68 4.73 -3.55
N ILE A 101 -0.67 3.97 -3.97
CA ILE A 101 0.69 4.11 -3.43
C ILE A 101 1.39 5.34 -4.02
N GLY A 102 1.00 5.77 -5.24
CA GLY A 102 1.41 7.06 -5.78
C GLY A 102 0.90 8.25 -4.96
N ALA A 103 -0.36 8.20 -4.52
CA ALA A 103 -0.91 9.21 -3.62
C ALA A 103 -0.21 9.21 -2.24
N ALA A 104 0.15 8.03 -1.73
CA ALA A 104 0.92 7.89 -0.49
C ALA A 104 2.32 8.54 -0.62
N GLY A 105 3.05 8.26 -1.70
CA GLY A 105 4.35 8.88 -1.95
C GLY A 105 4.26 10.42 -2.10
N ALA A 106 3.22 10.90 -2.77
CA ALA A 106 2.98 12.35 -2.86
C ALA A 106 2.68 12.99 -1.49
N LEU A 107 1.91 12.29 -0.65
CA LEU A 107 1.60 12.71 0.71
C LEU A 107 2.87 12.81 1.57
N GLU A 108 3.75 11.81 1.53
CA GLU A 108 5.00 11.78 2.31
C GLU A 108 5.86 13.02 1.97
N VAL A 109 6.06 13.30 0.68
CA VAL A 109 6.79 14.50 0.23
C VAL A 109 6.12 15.78 0.71
N SER A 110 4.78 15.84 0.66
CA SER A 110 4.02 17.03 1.08
C SER A 110 4.15 17.30 2.58
N VAL A 111 4.06 16.27 3.41
CA VAL A 111 4.21 16.39 4.87
C VAL A 111 5.62 16.82 5.24
N VAL A 112 6.64 16.23 4.63
CA VAL A 112 8.04 16.63 4.86
C VAL A 112 8.28 18.07 4.41
N SER A 113 7.68 18.52 3.30
CA SER A 113 7.84 19.90 2.84
C SER A 113 7.22 20.96 3.77
N VAL A 114 6.23 20.57 4.61
CA VAL A 114 5.64 21.49 5.62
C VAL A 114 6.51 21.63 6.86
N PHE A 115 6.98 20.49 7.40
CA PHE A 115 7.61 20.46 8.72
C PHE A 115 9.14 20.35 8.69
N GLY A 116 9.71 20.13 7.49
CA GLY A 116 11.14 19.88 7.32
C GLY A 116 11.57 18.50 7.84
N GLU A 117 12.87 18.21 7.70
CA GLU A 117 13.46 16.94 8.12
C GLU A 117 13.98 16.98 9.56
N GLU A 118 14.19 18.17 10.12
CA GLU A 118 14.83 18.36 11.44
C GLU A 118 13.89 18.17 12.63
N GLY A 119 12.57 18.29 12.41
CA GLY A 119 11.55 18.19 13.45
C GLY A 119 10.87 16.84 13.50
N PRO A 120 10.32 16.42 14.67
CA PRO A 120 9.60 15.15 14.81
C PRO A 120 8.21 15.17 14.18
N GLN A 121 7.69 16.35 13.79
CA GLN A 121 6.30 16.54 13.38
C GLN A 121 5.92 15.72 12.15
N ALA A 122 6.76 15.72 11.11
CA ALA A 122 6.54 14.93 9.91
C ALA A 122 6.45 13.42 10.24
N GLY A 123 7.42 12.93 11.02
CA GLY A 123 7.45 11.53 11.46
C GLY A 123 6.23 11.14 12.31
N ILE A 124 5.77 12.03 13.20
CA ILE A 124 4.57 11.77 14.02
C ILE A 124 3.32 11.67 13.13
N ILE A 125 3.12 12.60 12.19
CA ILE A 125 1.97 12.58 11.29
C ILE A 125 1.97 11.30 10.45
N LEU A 126 3.09 10.94 9.83
CA LEU A 126 3.21 9.74 9.01
C LEU A 126 3.01 8.46 9.83
N SER A 127 3.49 8.43 11.06
CA SER A 127 3.26 7.31 11.98
C SER A 127 1.78 7.18 12.36
N LEU A 128 1.10 8.28 12.67
CA LEU A 128 -0.33 8.27 12.99
C LEU A 128 -1.19 7.91 11.78
N TRP A 129 -0.81 8.36 10.57
CA TRP A 129 -1.42 7.93 9.31
C TRP A 129 -1.29 6.41 9.10
N ALA A 130 -0.11 5.83 9.31
CA ALA A 130 0.11 4.38 9.20
C ALA A 130 -0.61 3.59 10.29
N ILE A 131 -0.69 4.12 11.53
CA ILE A 131 -1.51 3.53 12.61
C ILE A 131 -3.00 3.54 12.22
N ALA A 132 -3.49 4.61 11.64
CA ALA A 132 -4.87 4.67 11.15
C ALA A 132 -5.11 3.64 10.03
N SER A 133 -4.14 3.44 9.12
CA SER A 133 -4.19 2.40 8.09
C SER A 133 -4.26 1.00 8.71
N LEU A 134 -3.42 0.72 9.70
CA LEU A 134 -3.45 -0.53 10.47
C LEU A 134 -4.83 -0.76 11.11
N ILE A 135 -5.39 0.25 11.78
CA ILE A 135 -6.72 0.18 12.41
C ILE A 135 -7.79 -0.09 11.34
N GLY A 136 -7.75 0.65 10.23
CA GLY A 136 -8.67 0.45 9.09
C GLY A 136 -8.62 -0.97 8.54
N GLY A 137 -7.41 -1.49 8.32
CA GLY A 137 -7.18 -2.86 7.87
C GLY A 137 -7.79 -3.89 8.82
N LEU A 138 -7.46 -3.83 10.09
CA LEU A 138 -7.95 -4.78 11.10
C LEU A 138 -9.47 -4.69 11.29
N SER A 139 -10.04 -3.47 11.25
CA SER A 139 -11.48 -3.26 11.46
C SER A 139 -12.33 -3.77 10.29
N LEU A 140 -11.84 -3.65 9.06
CA LEU A 140 -12.58 -4.00 7.85
C LEU A 140 -12.22 -5.38 7.27
N GLY A 141 -11.26 -6.07 7.86
CA GLY A 141 -10.75 -7.36 7.36
C GLY A 141 -11.75 -8.51 7.36
N GLY A 142 -12.78 -8.43 8.18
CA GLY A 142 -13.87 -9.42 8.23
C GLY A 142 -15.08 -9.09 7.34
N ILE A 143 -15.10 -7.93 6.70
CA ILE A 143 -16.25 -7.46 5.90
C ILE A 143 -16.17 -8.06 4.49
N ALA A 144 -17.28 -8.65 4.04
CA ALA A 144 -17.40 -9.19 2.69
C ALA A 144 -17.11 -8.11 1.62
N ILE A 145 -16.37 -8.50 0.59
CA ILE A 145 -15.97 -7.60 -0.50
C ILE A 145 -17.09 -7.58 -1.53
N GLY A 146 -17.79 -6.45 -1.60
CA GLY A 146 -18.79 -6.20 -2.65
C GLY A 146 -18.22 -5.34 -3.79
N PRO A 147 -19.02 -5.13 -4.86
CA PRO A 147 -18.58 -4.40 -6.06
C PRO A 147 -18.15 -2.94 -5.81
N TRP A 148 -18.55 -2.35 -4.71
CA TRP A 148 -18.21 -0.98 -4.29
C TRP A 148 -17.06 -0.90 -3.28
N ALA A 149 -16.56 -2.07 -2.83
CA ALA A 149 -15.59 -2.09 -1.72
C ALA A 149 -14.31 -1.33 -2.04
N LEU A 150 -13.75 -1.51 -3.24
CA LEU A 150 -12.53 -0.80 -3.65
C LEU A 150 -12.79 0.70 -3.80
N ALA A 151 -13.86 1.07 -4.51
CA ALA A 151 -14.22 2.47 -4.73
C ALA A 151 -14.44 3.22 -3.41
N GLY A 152 -15.21 2.63 -2.48
CA GLY A 152 -15.45 3.24 -1.17
C GLY A 152 -14.17 3.47 -0.36
N ARG A 153 -13.26 2.48 -0.34
CA ARG A 153 -12.01 2.57 0.40
C ARG A 153 -11.05 3.60 -0.22
N MET A 154 -10.96 3.63 -1.56
CA MET A 154 -10.21 4.68 -2.29
C MET A 154 -10.79 6.07 -2.07
N SER A 155 -12.14 6.18 -1.96
CA SER A 155 -12.80 7.46 -1.68
C SER A 155 -12.49 7.98 -0.26
N VAL A 156 -12.32 7.10 0.73
CA VAL A 156 -11.87 7.50 2.07
C VAL A 156 -10.48 8.11 2.03
N VAL A 157 -9.55 7.50 1.26
CA VAL A 157 -8.21 8.07 1.06
C VAL A 157 -8.29 9.45 0.40
N ALA A 158 -9.05 9.55 -0.70
CA ALA A 158 -9.22 10.81 -1.42
C ALA A 158 -9.88 11.90 -0.54
N LEU A 159 -10.86 11.53 0.29
CA LEU A 159 -11.51 12.46 1.23
C LEU A 159 -10.52 13.01 2.25
N GLY A 160 -9.71 12.16 2.88
CA GLY A 160 -8.71 12.61 3.85
C GLY A 160 -7.68 13.57 3.22
N LEU A 161 -7.20 13.25 2.01
CA LEU A 161 -6.28 14.12 1.27
C LEU A 161 -6.95 15.41 0.78
N PHE A 162 -8.23 15.38 0.42
CA PHE A 162 -9.00 16.58 0.12
C PHE A 162 -9.11 17.51 1.32
N LEU A 163 -9.44 16.96 2.48
CA LEU A 163 -9.53 17.74 3.72
C LEU A 163 -8.17 18.31 4.13
N ALA A 164 -7.07 17.62 3.84
CA ALA A 164 -5.72 18.11 4.11
C ALA A 164 -5.37 19.40 3.34
N LEU A 165 -6.06 19.71 2.25
CA LEU A 165 -5.91 20.98 1.52
C LEU A 165 -6.36 22.21 2.34
N GLY A 166 -7.15 22.02 3.38
CA GLY A 166 -7.73 23.11 4.15
C GLY A 166 -6.77 23.84 5.05
N SER A 167 -5.70 23.20 5.55
CA SER A 167 -4.70 23.83 6.43
C SER A 167 -3.45 22.96 6.54
N THR A 168 -2.31 23.61 6.77
CA THR A 168 -1.04 22.96 7.11
C THR A 168 -0.78 22.90 8.62
N ASP A 169 -1.78 23.21 9.44
CA ASP A 169 -1.69 23.05 10.90
C ASP A 169 -1.45 21.58 11.27
N PHE A 170 -0.59 21.37 12.26
CA PHE A 170 -0.18 20.04 12.69
C PHE A 170 -1.38 19.13 13.05
N TRP A 171 -2.29 19.61 13.90
CA TRP A 171 -3.42 18.81 14.37
C TRP A 171 -4.45 18.59 13.27
N TRP A 172 -4.60 19.58 12.37
CA TRP A 172 -5.46 19.43 11.19
C TRP A 172 -4.94 18.31 10.27
N LEU A 173 -3.65 18.31 9.98
CA LEU A 173 -3.03 17.26 9.17
C LEU A 173 -3.08 15.90 9.86
N VAL A 174 -2.86 15.82 11.19
CA VAL A 174 -3.04 14.58 11.95
C VAL A 174 -4.45 14.02 11.74
N ALA A 175 -5.48 14.84 11.91
CA ALA A 175 -6.87 14.38 11.82
C ALA A 175 -7.24 13.97 10.39
N THR A 176 -6.91 14.78 9.41
CA THR A 176 -7.30 14.56 8.00
C THR A 176 -6.53 13.40 7.37
N LEU A 177 -5.24 13.28 7.68
CA LEU A 177 -4.43 12.17 7.18
C LEU A 177 -4.73 10.85 7.92
N ALA A 178 -5.15 10.89 9.18
CA ALA A 178 -5.71 9.70 9.83
C ALA A 178 -6.96 9.19 9.09
N ILE A 179 -7.85 10.08 8.62
CA ILE A 179 -8.98 9.69 7.76
C ILE A 179 -8.47 9.01 6.46
N ALA A 180 -7.49 9.61 5.78
CA ALA A 180 -6.89 9.00 4.59
C ALA A 180 -6.30 7.61 4.91
N GLY A 181 -5.58 7.49 6.02
CA GLY A 181 -4.98 6.25 6.48
C GLY A 181 -5.99 5.11 6.61
N LEU A 182 -7.16 5.37 7.21
CA LEU A 182 -8.21 4.35 7.38
C LEU A 182 -8.61 3.63 6.08
N GLY A 183 -8.33 4.21 4.92
CA GLY A 183 -8.64 3.62 3.61
C GLY A 183 -7.53 2.77 3.00
N ILE A 184 -6.25 2.93 3.39
CA ILE A 184 -5.08 2.35 2.70
C ILE A 184 -5.05 0.82 2.79
N ALA A 185 -4.83 0.25 3.99
CA ALA A 185 -4.76 -1.19 4.16
C ALA A 185 -6.05 -1.91 3.74
N PRO A 186 -7.26 -1.37 3.99
CA PRO A 186 -8.48 -1.95 3.44
C PRO A 186 -8.53 -1.96 1.91
N ALA A 187 -8.04 -0.92 1.22
CA ALA A 187 -7.98 -0.89 -0.24
C ALA A 187 -7.01 -1.96 -0.77
N LEU A 188 -5.82 -2.09 -0.17
CA LEU A 188 -4.85 -3.14 -0.50
C LEU A 188 -5.44 -4.54 -0.31
N THR A 189 -6.17 -4.77 0.80
CA THR A 189 -6.87 -6.03 1.07
C THR A 189 -7.81 -6.41 -0.08
N VAL A 190 -8.62 -5.45 -0.56
CA VAL A 190 -9.54 -5.70 -1.69
C VAL A 190 -8.76 -6.01 -2.96
N MET A 191 -7.71 -5.25 -3.28
CA MET A 191 -6.90 -5.50 -4.48
C MET A 191 -6.31 -6.92 -4.48
N PHE A 192 -5.76 -7.36 -3.34
CA PHE A 192 -5.19 -8.70 -3.23
C PHE A 192 -6.26 -9.80 -3.31
N ALA A 193 -7.42 -9.58 -2.70
CA ALA A 193 -8.53 -10.52 -2.75
C ALA A 193 -9.12 -10.65 -4.16
N ILE A 194 -9.29 -9.54 -4.89
CA ILE A 194 -9.76 -9.52 -6.28
C ILE A 194 -8.82 -10.35 -7.17
N VAL A 195 -7.51 -10.16 -7.06
CA VAL A 195 -6.51 -10.93 -7.81
C VAL A 195 -6.63 -12.41 -7.47
N SER A 196 -6.67 -12.75 -6.18
CA SER A 196 -6.78 -14.13 -5.72
C SER A 196 -8.06 -14.86 -6.23
N ALA A 197 -9.16 -14.12 -6.30
CA ALA A 197 -10.45 -14.69 -6.72
C ALA A 197 -10.57 -14.89 -8.24
N THR A 198 -9.82 -14.13 -9.04
CA THR A 198 -10.03 -14.08 -10.50
C THR A 198 -8.97 -14.79 -11.32
N VAL A 199 -7.78 -15.02 -10.75
CA VAL A 199 -6.62 -15.58 -11.46
C VAL A 199 -6.41 -17.03 -11.07
N LYS A 200 -6.03 -17.86 -12.04
CA LYS A 200 -5.64 -19.25 -11.76
C LYS A 200 -4.42 -19.30 -10.85
N PHE A 201 -4.37 -20.29 -9.97
CA PHE A 201 -3.28 -20.43 -9.00
C PHE A 201 -1.86 -20.39 -9.64
N SER A 202 -1.71 -20.98 -10.83
CA SER A 202 -0.44 -20.94 -11.59
C SER A 202 -0.05 -19.56 -12.11
N GLU A 203 -0.95 -18.59 -12.14
CA GLU A 203 -0.76 -17.24 -12.68
C GLU A 203 -0.72 -16.18 -11.54
N THR A 204 -1.06 -16.58 -10.31
CA THR A 204 -1.21 -15.67 -9.16
C THR A 204 0.10 -14.96 -8.81
N ALA A 205 1.25 -15.67 -8.91
CA ALA A 205 2.55 -15.06 -8.64
C ALA A 205 2.87 -13.91 -9.60
N GLU A 206 2.58 -14.09 -10.89
CA GLU A 206 2.76 -13.06 -11.91
C GLU A 206 1.80 -11.89 -11.68
N ALA A 207 0.52 -12.19 -11.36
CA ALA A 207 -0.46 -11.14 -11.09
C ALA A 207 -0.06 -10.24 -9.91
N TYR A 208 0.37 -10.83 -8.79
CA TYR A 208 0.88 -10.06 -7.66
C TYR A 208 2.18 -9.33 -7.97
N GLY A 209 3.02 -9.88 -8.85
CA GLY A 209 4.20 -9.20 -9.36
C GLY A 209 3.83 -7.91 -10.08
N TRP A 210 2.84 -7.94 -10.97
CA TRP A 210 2.35 -6.75 -11.67
C TRP A 210 1.73 -5.72 -10.72
N VAL A 211 0.91 -6.15 -9.76
CA VAL A 211 0.34 -5.24 -8.75
C VAL A 211 1.44 -4.57 -7.93
N GLY A 212 2.41 -5.36 -7.44
CA GLY A 212 3.53 -4.83 -6.66
C GLY A 212 4.44 -3.88 -7.46
N SER A 213 4.75 -4.23 -8.71
CA SER A 213 5.51 -3.34 -9.60
C SER A 213 4.76 -2.03 -9.88
N GLY A 214 3.44 -2.12 -10.10
CA GLY A 214 2.58 -0.95 -10.24
C GLY A 214 2.64 -0.04 -9.01
N GLN A 215 2.56 -0.62 -7.82
CA GLN A 215 2.66 0.12 -6.55
C GLN A 215 4.01 0.84 -6.42
N LEU A 216 5.13 0.16 -6.68
CA LEU A 216 6.47 0.76 -6.57
C LEU A 216 6.69 1.88 -7.59
N ILE A 217 6.25 1.67 -8.84
CA ILE A 217 6.32 2.72 -9.87
C ILE A 217 5.41 3.89 -9.48
N GLY A 218 4.23 3.60 -8.94
CA GLY A 218 3.30 4.60 -8.42
C GLY A 218 3.94 5.46 -7.34
N ALA A 219 4.57 4.84 -6.33
CA ALA A 219 5.29 5.54 -5.28
C ALA A 219 6.34 6.50 -5.86
N ALA A 220 7.22 5.99 -6.72
CA ALA A 220 8.29 6.77 -7.31
C ALA A 220 7.77 7.96 -8.13
N LEU A 221 6.78 7.74 -9.00
CA LEU A 221 6.22 8.81 -9.83
C LEU A 221 5.37 9.80 -9.02
N GLY A 222 4.61 9.31 -8.03
CA GLY A 222 3.82 10.16 -7.14
C GLY A 222 4.71 11.09 -6.32
N SER A 223 5.79 10.57 -5.73
CA SER A 223 6.76 11.37 -5.00
C SER A 223 7.47 12.38 -5.93
N ALA A 224 7.88 11.96 -7.13
CA ALA A 224 8.55 12.84 -8.07
C ALA A 224 7.64 14.01 -8.53
N VAL A 225 6.39 13.69 -8.93
CA VAL A 225 5.43 14.73 -9.35
C VAL A 225 5.10 15.67 -8.19
N ALA A 226 4.93 15.14 -6.98
CA ALA A 226 4.70 15.96 -5.79
C ALA A 226 5.91 16.84 -5.47
N GLY A 227 7.15 16.34 -5.63
CA GLY A 227 8.36 17.12 -5.47
C GLY A 227 8.40 18.33 -6.41
N PHE A 228 8.17 18.12 -7.71
CA PHE A 228 8.05 19.23 -8.67
C PHE A 228 6.92 20.20 -8.33
N ALA A 229 5.79 19.70 -7.85
CA ALA A 229 4.67 20.56 -7.44
C ALA A 229 4.99 21.36 -6.16
N VAL A 230 5.74 20.77 -5.23
CA VAL A 230 6.25 21.48 -4.03
C VAL A 230 7.24 22.57 -4.42
N ASP A 231 8.16 22.30 -5.34
CA ASP A 231 9.12 23.29 -5.81
C ASP A 231 8.42 24.49 -6.50
N ALA A 232 7.33 24.23 -7.23
CA ALA A 232 6.62 25.27 -7.98
C ALA A 232 5.57 26.02 -7.15
N PHE A 233 4.88 25.36 -6.21
CA PHE A 233 3.68 25.86 -5.54
C PHE A 233 3.72 25.68 -4.01
N GLY A 234 4.86 25.31 -3.45
CA GLY A 234 4.99 24.99 -2.04
C GLY A 234 4.26 23.70 -1.64
N SER A 235 4.15 23.44 -0.34
CA SER A 235 3.50 22.24 0.21
C SER A 235 2.07 22.03 -0.27
N PHE A 236 1.34 23.11 -0.55
CA PHE A 236 -0.01 23.03 -1.12
C PHE A 236 -0.03 22.29 -2.46
N GLY A 237 0.94 22.55 -3.36
CA GLY A 237 1.08 21.82 -4.62
C GLY A 237 1.26 20.32 -4.45
N GLY A 238 2.05 19.94 -3.43
CA GLY A 238 2.23 18.53 -3.07
C GLY A 238 0.94 17.86 -2.61
N PHE A 239 0.18 18.47 -1.70
CA PHE A 239 -1.11 17.94 -1.24
C PHE A 239 -2.15 17.88 -2.36
N VAL A 240 -2.21 18.87 -3.25
CA VAL A 240 -3.07 18.85 -4.45
C VAL A 240 -2.71 17.66 -5.34
N THR A 241 -1.42 17.39 -5.54
CA THR A 241 -0.95 16.22 -6.31
C THR A 241 -1.42 14.91 -5.66
N GLY A 242 -1.21 14.75 -4.35
CA GLY A 242 -1.66 13.57 -3.60
C GLY A 242 -3.17 13.36 -3.71
N PHE A 243 -3.94 14.43 -3.51
CA PHE A 243 -5.41 14.38 -3.67
C PHE A 243 -5.82 14.01 -5.10
N ALA A 244 -5.23 14.64 -6.12
CA ALA A 244 -5.58 14.37 -7.51
C ALA A 244 -5.33 12.91 -7.89
N ILE A 245 -4.20 12.34 -7.47
CA ILE A 245 -3.87 10.93 -7.71
C ILE A 245 -4.86 10.01 -6.97
N ALA A 246 -5.18 10.29 -5.70
CA ALA A 246 -6.13 9.49 -4.92
C ALA A 246 -7.55 9.58 -5.49
N PHE A 247 -7.98 10.78 -5.89
CA PHE A 247 -9.28 11.00 -6.53
C PHE A 247 -9.40 10.24 -7.86
N LEU A 248 -8.35 10.29 -8.68
CA LEU A 248 -8.29 9.50 -9.92
C LEU A 248 -8.39 8.01 -9.61
N GLY A 249 -7.74 7.53 -8.55
CA GLY A 249 -7.85 6.15 -8.10
C GLY A 249 -9.26 5.76 -7.69
N ALA A 250 -9.96 6.61 -6.93
CA ALA A 250 -11.35 6.40 -6.56
C ALA A 250 -12.29 6.41 -7.79
N LEU A 251 -12.04 7.31 -8.74
CA LEU A 251 -12.78 7.40 -9.98
C LEU A 251 -12.61 6.14 -10.84
N VAL A 252 -11.37 5.69 -11.03
CA VAL A 252 -11.05 4.45 -11.77
C VAL A 252 -11.72 3.25 -11.11
N ALA A 253 -11.63 3.11 -9.78
CA ALA A 253 -12.29 2.03 -9.05
C ALA A 253 -13.82 2.07 -9.19
N THR A 254 -14.41 3.25 -9.26
CA THR A 254 -15.86 3.46 -9.45
C THR A 254 -16.30 3.09 -10.86
N ILE A 255 -15.61 3.58 -11.89
CA ILE A 255 -15.96 3.34 -13.30
C ILE A 255 -15.78 1.85 -13.64
N LEU A 256 -14.68 1.26 -13.17
CA LEU A 256 -14.31 -0.12 -13.47
C LEU A 256 -14.83 -1.13 -12.42
N ARG A 257 -15.80 -0.75 -11.60
CA ARG A 257 -16.37 -1.63 -10.56
C ARG A 257 -16.84 -2.99 -11.09
N GLY A 258 -17.36 -3.06 -12.31
CA GLY A 258 -17.76 -4.30 -12.97
C GLY A 258 -16.60 -5.24 -13.34
N PHE A 259 -15.35 -4.87 -13.04
CA PHE A 259 -14.17 -5.73 -13.17
C PHE A 259 -13.88 -6.51 -11.88
N GLN A 260 -14.59 -6.21 -10.80
CA GLN A 260 -14.54 -6.97 -9.56
C GLN A 260 -15.45 -8.21 -9.71
N PRO A 261 -15.07 -9.34 -9.13
CA PRO A 261 -15.95 -10.51 -9.06
C PRO A 261 -17.16 -10.18 -8.15
N ASP A 262 -18.30 -10.75 -8.50
CA ASP A 262 -19.53 -10.68 -7.69
C ASP A 262 -19.36 -11.45 -6.37
#